data_a339c6e288873f09ea772ed9e12a43c0
#
_entry.id   a339c6e288873f09ea772ed9e12a43c0
#
_cell.length_a   1.000
_cell.length_b   1.000
_cell.length_c   1.000
_cell.angle_alpha   90.00
_cell.angle_beta   90.00
_cell.angle_gamma   90.00
#
_symmetry.space_group_name_H-M   'P 1'
#
loop_
_entity.id
_entity.type
_entity.pdbx_description
1 polymer ?
#
loop_
_entity_poly.entity_id
_entity_poly.type
_entity_poly.pdbx_seq_one_letter_code
_entity_poly.pdbx_strand_id
1 'polypeptide(L)'
;MYFYTKVSSANVTPAGRMVYKALLRYANRKTWSCFPSVRTIVNDTGLSERTVRKQIKILVEEELIIKIPRKRENNGNTSNMYFFN
;
A
#
# COMPACT_ATOMS: atom_id res chain seq x y z
N MET A 1 -4.79 17.15 1.71
CA MET A 1 -4.62 16.09 0.71
C MET A 1 -5.81 15.14 0.74
N TYR A 2 -6.44 14.94 -0.39
CA TYR A 2 -7.69 14.20 -0.47
C TYR A 2 -7.58 12.74 0.01
N PHE A 3 -6.58 12.01 -0.50
CA PHE A 3 -6.43 10.60 -0.14
C PHE A 3 -6.14 10.43 1.35
N TYR A 4 -5.31 11.27 1.90
CA TYR A 4 -4.98 11.18 3.31
C TYR A 4 -6.18 11.49 4.20
N THR A 5 -7.00 12.45 3.78
CA THR A 5 -8.24 12.76 4.50
C THR A 5 -9.16 11.54 4.51
N LYS A 6 -9.22 10.84 3.37
CA LYS A 6 -10.04 9.64 3.24
C LYS A 6 -9.59 8.53 4.18
N VAL A 7 -8.27 8.28 4.26
CA VAL A 7 -7.75 7.24 5.16
C VAL A 7 -7.91 7.64 6.62
N SER A 8 -7.85 8.92 6.93
CA SER A 8 -8.02 9.40 8.31
C SER A 8 -9.44 9.20 8.82
N SER A 9 -10.44 9.25 7.94
CA SER A 9 -11.83 9.07 8.31
C SER A 9 -12.26 7.60 8.26
N ALA A 10 -11.41 6.71 7.72
CA ALA A 10 -11.72 5.29 7.65
C ALA A 10 -11.31 4.59 8.95
N ASN A 11 -11.80 3.38 9.13
CA ASN A 11 -11.50 2.58 10.32
C ASN A 11 -10.13 1.92 10.17
N VAL A 12 -9.10 2.74 10.18
CA VAL A 12 -7.72 2.31 9.93
C VAL A 12 -6.84 2.64 11.13
N THR A 13 -6.02 1.68 11.54
CA THR A 13 -5.09 1.87 12.67
C THR A 13 -3.95 2.83 12.27
N PRO A 14 -3.21 3.37 13.27
CA PRO A 14 -2.03 4.20 12.95
C PRO A 14 -1.02 3.47 12.07
N ALA A 15 -0.83 2.16 12.27
CA ALA A 15 0.07 1.37 11.42
C ALA A 15 -0.42 1.36 9.97
N GLY A 16 -1.74 1.24 9.78
CA GLY A 16 -2.33 1.29 8.45
C GLY A 16 -2.11 2.63 7.77
N ARG A 17 -2.22 3.71 8.53
CA ARG A 17 -1.96 5.04 8.00
C ARG A 17 -0.50 5.20 7.57
N MET A 18 0.43 4.63 8.33
CA MET A 18 1.85 4.67 7.96
C MET A 18 2.09 3.95 6.64
N VAL A 19 1.48 2.78 6.46
CA VAL A 19 1.60 2.04 5.21
C VAL A 19 0.97 2.83 4.06
N TYR A 20 -0.19 3.41 4.28
CA TYR A 20 -0.86 4.21 3.26
C TYR A 20 -0.01 5.40 2.82
N LYS A 21 0.58 6.10 3.78
CA LYS A 21 1.46 7.24 3.47
C LYS A 21 2.70 6.80 2.71
N ALA A 22 3.26 5.64 3.06
CA ALA A 22 4.41 5.10 2.34
C ALA A 22 4.03 4.81 0.89
N LEU A 23 2.86 4.22 0.65
CA LEU A 23 2.38 3.96 -0.70
C LEU A 23 2.19 5.26 -1.48
N LEU A 24 1.62 6.29 -0.84
CA LEU A 24 1.44 7.59 -1.49
C LEU A 24 2.78 8.20 -1.89
N ARG A 25 3.81 7.99 -1.09
CA ARG A 25 5.14 8.51 -1.39
C ARG A 25 5.69 7.96 -2.70
N TYR A 26 5.37 6.72 -3.03
CA TYR A 26 5.84 6.08 -4.25
C TYR A 26 4.84 6.19 -5.41
N ALA A 27 3.72 6.86 -5.19
CA ALA A 27 2.68 6.93 -6.21
C ALA A 27 3.07 7.85 -7.36
N ASN A 28 2.75 7.41 -8.57
CA ASN A 28 2.86 8.26 -9.75
C ASN A 28 1.67 9.22 -9.72
N ARG A 29 1.94 10.51 -9.74
CA ARG A 29 0.89 11.52 -9.59
C ARG A 29 -0.02 11.65 -10.79
N LYS A 30 0.34 11.05 -11.92
CA LYS A 30 -0.50 11.05 -13.10
C LYS A 30 -1.51 9.90 -13.08
N THR A 31 -1.07 8.71 -12.64
CA THR A 31 -1.89 7.52 -12.66
C THR A 31 -2.40 7.13 -11.28
N TRP A 32 -1.84 7.72 -10.23
CA TRP A 32 -2.12 7.38 -8.84
C TRP A 32 -1.96 5.89 -8.58
N SER A 33 -0.87 5.36 -9.11
CA SER A 33 -0.51 3.96 -8.91
C SER A 33 0.92 3.86 -8.41
N CYS A 34 1.23 2.77 -7.74
CA CYS A 34 2.56 2.48 -7.27
C CYS A 34 2.76 0.98 -7.18
N PHE A 35 4.00 0.54 -7.16
CA PHE A 35 4.29 -0.89 -7.04
C PHE A 35 5.56 -1.14 -6.22
N PRO A 36 5.62 -0.60 -4.99
CA PRO A 36 6.75 -0.89 -4.11
C PRO A 36 6.66 -2.31 -3.59
N SER A 37 7.81 -2.93 -3.34
CA SER A 37 7.83 -4.23 -2.70
C SER A 37 7.47 -4.09 -1.22
N VAL A 38 7.06 -5.20 -0.61
CA VAL A 38 6.78 -5.21 0.83
C VAL A 38 8.04 -4.80 1.60
N ARG A 39 9.21 -5.25 1.15
CA ARG A 39 10.47 -4.88 1.80
C ARG A 39 10.68 -3.36 1.78
N THR A 40 10.35 -2.72 0.67
CA THR A 40 10.47 -1.26 0.56
C THR A 40 9.60 -0.57 1.60
N ILE A 41 8.37 -1.05 1.77
CA ILE A 41 7.44 -0.49 2.75
C ILE A 41 7.93 -0.75 4.16
N VAL A 42 8.47 -1.94 4.42
CA VAL A 42 9.05 -2.27 5.72
C VAL A 42 10.18 -1.28 6.06
N ASN A 43 11.09 -1.05 5.11
CA ASN A 43 12.19 -0.13 5.33
C ASN A 43 11.71 1.30 5.57
N ASP A 44 10.63 1.68 4.90
CA ASP A 44 10.12 3.04 4.97
C ASP A 44 9.36 3.31 6.27
N THR A 45 8.62 2.32 6.74
CA THR A 45 7.74 2.49 7.90
C THR A 45 8.36 2.00 9.21
N GLY A 46 9.33 1.11 9.13
CA GLY A 46 9.89 0.47 10.31
C GLY A 46 9.01 -0.63 10.87
N LEU A 47 7.92 -0.96 10.20
CA LEU A 47 7.03 -2.04 10.63
C LEU A 47 7.56 -3.38 10.16
N SER A 48 7.12 -4.47 10.80
CA SER A 48 7.50 -5.81 10.37
C SER A 48 6.79 -6.16 9.06
N GLU A 49 7.36 -7.12 8.32
CA GLU A 49 6.76 -7.58 7.08
C GLU A 49 5.33 -8.08 7.32
N ARG A 50 5.14 -8.83 8.38
CA ARG A 50 3.82 -9.37 8.73
C ARG A 50 2.81 -8.24 8.95
N THR A 51 3.22 -7.21 9.68
CA THR A 51 2.34 -6.06 9.94
C THR A 51 2.02 -5.32 8.65
N VAL A 52 3.03 -5.10 7.80
CA VAL A 52 2.81 -4.42 6.52
C VAL A 52 1.80 -5.18 5.66
N ARG A 53 1.96 -6.50 5.54
CA ARG A 53 1.04 -7.31 4.76
C ARG A 53 -0.39 -7.25 5.31
N LYS A 54 -0.51 -7.29 6.63
CA LYS A 54 -1.81 -7.20 7.30
C LYS A 54 -2.47 -5.85 7.03
N GLN A 55 -1.71 -4.77 7.12
CA GLN A 55 -2.26 -3.44 6.90
C GLN A 55 -2.67 -3.22 5.45
N ILE A 56 -1.90 -3.74 4.51
CA ILE A 56 -2.28 -3.67 3.10
C ILE A 56 -3.62 -4.35 2.88
N LYS A 57 -3.80 -5.52 3.47
CA LYS A 57 -5.06 -6.25 3.35
C LYS A 57 -6.23 -5.42 3.90
N ILE A 58 -6.03 -4.78 5.05
CA ILE A 58 -7.06 -3.94 5.66
C ILE A 58 -7.38 -2.76 4.75
N LEU A 59 -6.36 -2.11 4.19
CA LEU A 59 -6.58 -0.98 3.29
C LEU A 59 -7.39 -1.39 2.06
N VAL A 60 -7.15 -2.59 1.54
CA VAL A 60 -7.94 -3.11 0.43
C VAL A 60 -9.38 -3.37 0.86
N GLU A 61 -9.57 -3.96 2.03
CA GLU A 61 -10.90 -4.26 2.55
C GLU A 61 -11.70 -2.99 2.83
N GLU A 62 -11.02 -1.92 3.24
CA GLU A 62 -11.66 -0.62 3.47
C GLU A 62 -11.84 0.17 2.19
N GLU A 63 -11.49 -0.42 1.05
CA GLU A 63 -11.64 0.19 -0.27
C GLU A 63 -10.83 1.48 -0.44
N LEU A 64 -9.74 1.60 0.29
CA LEU A 64 -8.85 2.76 0.18
C LEU A 64 -7.84 2.59 -0.93
N ILE A 65 -7.46 1.36 -1.21
CA ILE A 65 -6.57 1.03 -2.32
C ILE A 65 -7.10 -0.20 -3.05
N ILE A 66 -6.66 -0.34 -4.29
CA ILE A 66 -6.95 -1.51 -5.11
C ILE A 66 -5.63 -2.22 -5.34
N LYS A 67 -5.57 -3.50 -5.00
CA LYS A 67 -4.37 -4.30 -5.17
C LYS A 67 -4.51 -5.16 -6.42
N ILE A 68 -3.57 -5.04 -7.34
CA ILE A 68 -3.55 -5.85 -8.54
C ILE A 68 -2.28 -6.70 -8.51
N PRO A 69 -2.41 -8.02 -8.31
CA PRO A 69 -1.24 -8.90 -8.32
C PRO A 69 -0.61 -8.92 -9.70
N ARG A 70 0.70 -8.83 -9.74
CA ARG A 70 1.45 -8.93 -10.99
C ARG A 70 1.99 -10.35 -11.08
N LYS A 71 1.60 -11.05 -12.10
CA LYS A 71 2.08 -12.42 -12.32
C LYS A 71 3.35 -12.41 -13.13
N ARG A 72 4.26 -13.32 -12.76
CA ARG A 72 5.44 -13.60 -13.54
C ARG A 72 5.48 -15.07 -13.89
N GLU A 73 5.98 -15.37 -15.07
CA GLU A 73 6.16 -16.76 -15.49
C GLU A 73 7.29 -17.41 -14.71
N ASN A 74 8.25 -16.65 -14.25
CA ASN A 74 9.36 -17.15 -13.45
C ASN A 74 9.09 -16.89 -11.97
N ASN A 75 9.75 -17.68 -11.11
CA ASN A 75 9.60 -17.56 -9.66
C ASN A 75 10.28 -16.33 -9.09
N GLY A 76 10.10 -15.21 -9.73
CA GLY A 76 10.67 -13.98 -9.23
C GLY A 76 9.75 -13.29 -8.25
N ASN A 77 10.32 -12.56 -7.31
CA ASN A 77 9.56 -11.72 -6.43
C ASN A 77 9.05 -10.52 -7.20
N THR A 78 7.76 -10.49 -7.44
CA THR A 78 7.12 -9.41 -8.19
C THR A 78 6.30 -8.57 -7.24
N SER A 79 6.50 -7.26 -7.29
CA SER A 79 5.72 -6.34 -6.49
C SER A 79 4.31 -6.25 -7.04
N ASN A 80 3.34 -6.16 -6.14
CA ASN A 80 1.97 -5.92 -6.55
C ASN A 80 1.83 -4.46 -6.96
N MET A 81 0.87 -4.19 -7.84
CA MET A 81 0.53 -2.83 -8.20
C MET A 81 -0.63 -2.37 -7.33
N TYR A 82 -0.55 -1.15 -6.85
CA TYR A 82 -1.59 -0.56 -6.00
C TYR A 82 -2.10 0.72 -6.63
N PHE A 83 -3.41 0.86 -6.68
CA PHE A 83 -4.07 2.08 -7.12
C PHE A 83 -4.80 2.69 -5.94
N PHE A 84 -4.85 4.00 -5.91
CA PHE A 84 -5.60 4.71 -4.87
C PHE A 84 -7.03 4.93 -5.34
N ASN A 85 -7.94 4.62 -4.45
CA ASN A 85 -9.37 4.65 -4.76
C ASN A 85 -9.96 6.05 -4.53
#